data_2de37db4122ba81747127ab469f43b69
#
_entry.id   2de37db4122ba81747127ab469f43b69
#
_cell.length_a   1.000
_cell.length_b   1.000
_cell.length_c   1.000
_cell.angle_alpha   90.00
_cell.angle_beta   90.00
_cell.angle_gamma   90.00
#
_symmetry.space_group_name_H-M   'P 1'
#
loop_
_entity.id
_entity.type
_entity.pdbx_description
1 polymer ?
#
loop_
_entity_poly.entity_id
_entity_poly.type
_entity_poly.pdbx_seq_one_letter_code
_entity_poly.pdbx_strand_id
1 'polypeptide(L)'
;MLYSFLAITILLSLCVTLVFSGDLLTFWLLLELCSIVVIPCFYWNDNISALSQVDGLLYYLLATSISSSLILVGILFPGIFFFFFFWFFLKFGVFPFIFWVYQVFTSSKSWIICWCISTVLKFPVLYISFFVGQFNISLAIFLSSLGILISGVLIWVNSINWFAVWCYMMVSSSNVIVCLSVDCSFFNLLIVYSVYFIWSSGVIFYLSSFYGGVFGYVVWLIAIPLSFALYYKIYVSYLLIGLGWVFVFFWVLYSFLEQFYLFKWLVSSTVPKSTWWGRGKILF
;
A
#
# COMPACT_ATOMS: atom_id res chain seq x y z
N MET A 1 -23.10 -7.63 -4.85
CA MET A 1 -22.57 -8.09 -3.55
C MET A 1 -22.02 -9.53 -3.60
N LEU A 2 -22.78 -10.55 -4.07
CA LEU A 2 -22.31 -11.95 -4.10
C LEU A 2 -21.03 -12.13 -4.93
N TYR A 3 -20.97 -11.56 -6.14
CA TYR A 3 -19.80 -11.69 -7.04
C TYR A 3 -18.50 -11.09 -6.48
N SER A 4 -18.60 -9.97 -5.77
CA SER A 4 -17.43 -9.36 -5.16
C SER A 4 -16.96 -10.09 -3.91
N PHE A 5 -17.88 -10.69 -3.14
CA PHE A 5 -17.52 -11.56 -2.04
C PHE A 5 -16.81 -12.83 -2.54
N LEU A 6 -17.34 -13.45 -3.61
CA LEU A 6 -16.69 -14.58 -4.28
C LEU A 6 -15.31 -14.18 -4.83
N ALA A 7 -15.19 -12.99 -5.45
CA ALA A 7 -13.90 -12.49 -5.92
C ALA A 7 -12.87 -12.36 -4.79
N ILE A 8 -13.26 -11.83 -3.64
CA ILE A 8 -12.37 -11.71 -2.47
C ILE A 8 -11.91 -13.09 -1.96
N THR A 9 -12.82 -14.07 -1.86
CA THR A 9 -12.46 -15.42 -1.40
C THR A 9 -11.51 -16.12 -2.39
N ILE A 10 -11.76 -15.99 -3.68
CA ILE A 10 -10.88 -16.51 -4.73
C ILE A 10 -9.51 -15.79 -4.68
N LEU A 11 -9.49 -14.49 -4.51
CA LEU A 11 -8.25 -13.71 -4.40
C LEU A 11 -7.39 -14.17 -3.23
N LEU A 12 -7.99 -14.38 -2.06
CA LEU A 12 -7.28 -14.89 -0.89
C LEU A 12 -6.72 -16.30 -1.10
N SER A 13 -7.50 -17.20 -1.73
CA SER A 13 -7.02 -18.54 -2.04
C SER A 13 -5.86 -18.54 -3.04
N LEU A 14 -5.93 -17.69 -4.08
CA LEU A 14 -4.84 -17.49 -5.04
C LEU A 14 -3.57 -16.92 -4.38
N CYS A 15 -3.70 -16.00 -3.44
CA CYS A 15 -2.56 -15.49 -2.69
C CYS A 15 -1.87 -16.57 -1.84
N VAL A 16 -2.64 -17.49 -1.27
CA VAL A 16 -2.07 -18.63 -0.53
C VAL A 16 -1.36 -19.59 -1.49
N THR A 17 -1.96 -19.92 -2.65
CA THR A 17 -1.31 -20.81 -3.64
C THR A 17 -0.04 -20.19 -4.23
N LEU A 18 0.04 -18.87 -4.28
CA LEU A 18 1.21 -18.14 -4.76
C LEU A 18 2.47 -18.42 -3.93
N VAL A 19 2.32 -18.63 -2.60
CA VAL A 19 3.47 -18.99 -1.72
C VAL A 19 4.04 -20.37 -2.05
N PHE A 20 3.22 -21.26 -2.58
CA PHE A 20 3.64 -22.62 -2.91
C PHE A 20 4.13 -22.77 -4.36
N SER A 21 4.15 -21.67 -5.14
CA SER A 21 4.66 -21.72 -6.51
C SER A 21 6.16 -21.97 -6.52
N GLY A 22 6.61 -23.03 -7.19
CA GLY A 22 8.05 -23.38 -7.33
C GLY A 22 8.73 -22.69 -8.51
N ASP A 23 7.95 -22.36 -9.56
CA ASP A 23 8.47 -21.84 -10.82
C ASP A 23 8.09 -20.38 -11.04
N LEU A 24 8.97 -19.60 -11.68
CA LEU A 24 8.71 -18.21 -12.05
C LEU A 24 7.51 -18.05 -12.99
N LEU A 25 7.29 -19.01 -13.87
CA LEU A 25 6.19 -18.97 -14.82
C LEU A 25 4.84 -19.20 -14.12
N THR A 26 4.76 -20.16 -13.20
CA THR A 26 3.55 -20.38 -12.40
C THR A 26 3.27 -19.21 -11.47
N PHE A 27 4.30 -18.59 -10.90
CA PHE A 27 4.20 -17.37 -10.12
C PHE A 27 3.59 -16.22 -10.94
N TRP A 28 4.09 -16.00 -12.17
CA TRP A 28 3.54 -14.99 -13.06
C TRP A 28 2.07 -15.25 -13.41
N LEU A 29 1.71 -16.47 -13.77
CA LEU A 29 0.31 -16.84 -14.08
C LEU A 29 -0.63 -16.58 -12.91
N LEU A 30 -0.23 -16.96 -11.69
CA LEU A 30 -1.02 -16.72 -10.49
C LEU A 30 -1.18 -15.22 -10.19
N LEU A 31 -0.15 -14.41 -10.43
CA LEU A 31 -0.22 -12.96 -10.31
C LEU A 31 -1.22 -12.33 -11.28
N GLU A 32 -1.24 -12.79 -12.53
CA GLU A 32 -2.21 -12.31 -13.52
C GLU A 32 -3.64 -12.72 -13.13
N LEU A 33 -3.84 -13.94 -12.66
CA LEU A 33 -5.13 -14.36 -12.14
C LEU A 33 -5.58 -13.51 -10.95
N CYS A 34 -4.68 -13.20 -10.02
CA CYS A 34 -5.00 -12.30 -8.91
C CYS A 34 -5.44 -10.91 -9.39
N SER A 35 -4.78 -10.37 -10.43
CA SER A 35 -5.12 -9.05 -10.97
C SER A 35 -6.50 -9.05 -11.65
N ILE A 36 -6.86 -10.11 -12.37
CA ILE A 36 -8.17 -10.24 -13.02
C ILE A 36 -9.30 -10.38 -11.99
N VAL A 37 -9.07 -11.15 -10.94
CA VAL A 37 -10.08 -11.41 -9.89
C VAL A 37 -10.47 -10.14 -9.12
N VAL A 38 -9.65 -9.10 -9.11
CA VAL A 38 -9.98 -7.81 -8.48
C VAL A 38 -11.00 -6.99 -9.30
N ILE A 39 -11.13 -7.23 -10.61
CA ILE A 39 -12.00 -6.43 -11.49
C ILE A 39 -13.46 -6.36 -11.00
N PRO A 40 -14.13 -7.43 -10.57
CA PRO A 40 -15.49 -7.35 -10.05
C PRO A 40 -15.66 -6.46 -8.82
N CYS A 41 -14.58 -6.22 -8.06
CA CYS A 41 -14.64 -5.36 -6.88
C CYS A 41 -14.84 -3.89 -7.23
N PHE A 42 -14.53 -3.46 -8.46
CA PHE A 42 -14.75 -2.08 -8.92
C PHE A 42 -16.25 -1.74 -9.04
N TYR A 43 -17.10 -2.72 -9.26
CA TYR A 43 -18.54 -2.56 -9.42
C TYR A 43 -19.33 -2.80 -8.13
N TRP A 44 -18.64 -2.84 -6.97
CA TRP A 44 -19.29 -3.10 -5.68
C TRP A 44 -20.21 -1.97 -5.21
N ASN A 45 -19.91 -0.74 -5.54
CA ASN A 45 -20.54 0.44 -4.94
C ASN A 45 -21.43 1.16 -5.94
N ASP A 46 -22.75 0.92 -5.86
CA ASP A 46 -23.75 1.51 -6.76
C ASP A 46 -23.93 3.02 -6.59
N ASN A 47 -23.43 3.59 -5.48
CA ASN A 47 -23.58 5.03 -5.15
C ASN A 47 -22.55 5.93 -5.84
N ILE A 48 -21.59 5.37 -6.59
CA ILE A 48 -20.54 6.12 -7.28
C ILE A 48 -20.90 6.20 -8.76
N SER A 49 -20.59 7.33 -9.40
CA SER A 49 -20.82 7.48 -10.83
C SER A 49 -20.07 6.40 -11.62
N ALA A 50 -20.78 5.75 -12.54
CA ALA A 50 -20.19 4.68 -13.37
C ALA A 50 -18.93 5.15 -14.10
N LEU A 51 -18.86 6.40 -14.51
CA LEU A 51 -17.69 7.01 -15.16
C LEU A 51 -16.44 6.96 -14.27
N SER A 52 -16.57 7.37 -13.00
CA SER A 52 -15.40 7.37 -12.10
C SER A 52 -14.93 5.95 -11.74
N GLN A 53 -15.84 4.98 -11.68
CA GLN A 53 -15.47 3.57 -11.49
C GLN A 53 -14.71 3.02 -12.70
N VAL A 54 -15.17 3.34 -13.90
CA VAL A 54 -14.51 2.95 -15.16
C VAL A 54 -13.13 3.60 -15.28
N ASP A 55 -12.97 4.87 -14.90
CA ASP A 55 -11.67 5.55 -14.89
C ASP A 55 -10.70 4.82 -13.94
N GLY A 56 -11.13 4.49 -12.72
CA GLY A 56 -10.32 3.75 -11.78
C GLY A 56 -9.91 2.37 -12.30
N LEU A 57 -10.84 1.65 -12.91
CA LEU A 57 -10.58 0.37 -13.54
C LEU A 57 -9.58 0.49 -14.69
N LEU A 58 -9.70 1.54 -15.51
CA LEU A 58 -8.79 1.78 -16.64
C LEU A 58 -7.35 1.98 -16.17
N TYR A 59 -7.12 2.83 -15.17
CA TYR A 59 -5.78 3.01 -14.59
C TYR A 59 -5.23 1.71 -14.01
N TYR A 60 -6.07 0.93 -13.35
CA TYR A 60 -5.68 -0.37 -12.81
C TYR A 60 -5.28 -1.35 -13.91
N LEU A 61 -6.08 -1.47 -14.98
CA LEU A 61 -5.79 -2.35 -16.10
C LEU A 61 -4.53 -1.94 -16.86
N LEU A 62 -4.31 -0.64 -17.08
CA LEU A 62 -3.09 -0.13 -17.70
C LEU A 62 -1.85 -0.49 -16.85
N ALA A 63 -1.90 -0.25 -15.54
CA ALA A 63 -0.78 -0.57 -14.66
C ALA A 63 -0.50 -2.08 -14.63
N THR A 64 -1.54 -2.92 -14.57
CA THR A 64 -1.38 -4.37 -14.54
C THR A 64 -0.86 -4.92 -15.87
N SER A 65 -1.37 -4.45 -17.02
CA SER A 65 -0.93 -4.91 -18.34
C SER A 65 0.53 -4.53 -18.64
N ILE A 66 0.95 -3.30 -18.30
CA ILE A 66 2.35 -2.89 -18.44
C ILE A 66 3.24 -3.70 -17.50
N SER A 67 2.82 -3.89 -16.24
CA SER A 67 3.60 -4.69 -15.30
C SER A 67 3.75 -6.15 -15.75
N SER A 68 2.69 -6.76 -16.30
CA SER A 68 2.75 -8.15 -16.78
C SER A 68 3.66 -8.34 -17.97
N SER A 69 3.68 -7.39 -18.89
CA SER A 69 4.61 -7.42 -20.03
C SER A 69 6.07 -7.29 -19.58
N LEU A 70 6.35 -6.46 -18.59
CA LEU A 70 7.70 -6.29 -18.05
C LEU A 70 8.22 -7.54 -17.34
N ILE A 71 7.37 -8.24 -16.56
CA ILE A 71 7.79 -9.48 -15.93
C ILE A 71 8.05 -10.59 -16.95
N LEU A 72 7.20 -10.71 -17.97
CA LEU A 72 7.41 -11.66 -19.07
C LEU A 72 8.75 -11.45 -19.76
N VAL A 73 9.07 -10.21 -20.11
CA VAL A 73 10.37 -9.86 -20.69
C VAL A 73 11.51 -10.23 -19.75
N GLY A 74 11.38 -9.95 -18.45
CA GLY A 74 12.39 -10.32 -17.44
C GLY A 74 12.58 -11.83 -17.28
N ILE A 75 11.53 -12.63 -17.46
CA ILE A 75 11.59 -14.10 -17.39
C ILE A 75 12.22 -14.67 -18.67
N LEU A 76 11.83 -14.17 -19.84
CA LEU A 76 12.29 -14.70 -21.14
C LEU A 76 13.75 -14.32 -21.45
N PHE A 77 14.20 -13.16 -20.97
CA PHE A 77 15.53 -12.62 -21.25
C PHE A 77 16.32 -12.40 -19.94
N PRO A 78 16.95 -13.44 -19.41
CA PRO A 78 17.68 -13.36 -18.12
C PRO A 78 18.83 -12.34 -18.12
N GLY A 79 19.35 -11.95 -19.30
CA GLY A 79 20.35 -10.88 -19.41
C GLY A 79 19.81 -9.47 -19.12
N ILE A 80 18.49 -9.29 -19.07
CA ILE A 80 17.83 -7.99 -18.89
C ILE A 80 16.95 -8.02 -17.62
N PHE A 81 17.50 -8.56 -16.55
CA PHE A 81 16.80 -8.72 -15.25
C PHE A 81 16.32 -7.39 -14.65
N PHE A 82 16.81 -6.27 -15.17
CA PHE A 82 16.38 -4.93 -14.80
C PHE A 82 14.87 -4.68 -15.03
N PHE A 83 14.26 -5.27 -16.07
CA PHE A 83 12.82 -5.16 -16.31
C PHE A 83 12.00 -5.86 -15.25
N PHE A 84 12.49 -6.96 -14.70
CA PHE A 84 11.86 -7.66 -13.59
C PHE A 84 11.80 -6.78 -12.33
N PHE A 85 12.84 -5.98 -12.08
CA PHE A 85 12.86 -5.02 -10.99
C PHE A 85 11.83 -3.88 -11.20
N PHE A 86 11.78 -3.29 -12.39
CA PHE A 86 10.80 -2.25 -12.72
C PHE A 86 9.37 -2.75 -12.61
N TRP A 87 9.12 -4.01 -12.96
CA TRP A 87 7.82 -4.63 -12.78
C TRP A 87 7.36 -4.61 -11.32
N PHE A 88 8.22 -4.98 -10.37
CA PHE A 88 7.88 -4.93 -8.95
C PHE A 88 7.53 -3.52 -8.50
N PHE A 89 8.34 -2.53 -8.88
CA PHE A 89 8.09 -1.15 -8.53
C PHE A 89 6.76 -0.65 -9.08
N LEU A 90 6.43 -0.99 -10.30
CA LEU A 90 5.19 -0.61 -10.94
C LEU A 90 4.00 -1.34 -10.31
N LYS A 91 4.08 -2.64 -10.11
CA LYS A 91 2.98 -3.46 -9.55
C LYS A 91 2.59 -3.02 -8.15
N PHE A 92 3.57 -2.69 -7.29
CA PHE A 92 3.32 -2.28 -5.91
C PHE A 92 3.15 -0.77 -5.72
N GLY A 93 3.20 0.01 -6.79
CA GLY A 93 3.10 1.47 -6.73
C GLY A 93 4.21 2.12 -5.93
N VAL A 94 5.42 1.53 -5.96
CA VAL A 94 6.62 2.06 -5.32
C VAL A 94 7.12 3.25 -6.14
N PHE A 95 7.77 4.21 -5.50
CA PHE A 95 8.37 5.33 -6.22
C PHE A 95 9.32 4.85 -7.33
N PRO A 96 9.23 5.40 -8.54
CA PRO A 96 8.47 6.58 -8.98
C PRO A 96 7.01 6.33 -9.40
N PHE A 97 6.53 5.10 -9.40
CA PHE A 97 5.23 4.70 -9.97
C PHE A 97 4.02 4.86 -9.03
N ILE A 98 4.02 5.89 -8.19
CA ILE A 98 2.94 6.16 -7.21
C ILE A 98 1.62 6.55 -7.90
N PHE A 99 1.73 7.19 -9.05
CA PHE A 99 0.63 7.90 -9.70
C PHE A 99 -0.61 7.02 -10.00
N TRP A 100 -0.41 5.81 -10.49
CA TRP A 100 -1.54 4.94 -10.84
C TRP A 100 -2.34 4.52 -9.60
N VAL A 101 -1.67 4.25 -8.46
CA VAL A 101 -2.36 3.88 -7.22
C VAL A 101 -3.20 5.04 -6.72
N TYR A 102 -2.65 6.26 -6.78
CA TYR A 102 -3.37 7.47 -6.41
C TYR A 102 -4.62 7.66 -7.28
N GLN A 103 -4.50 7.52 -8.59
CA GLN A 103 -5.64 7.65 -9.49
C GLN A 103 -6.70 6.57 -9.24
N VAL A 104 -6.30 5.32 -9.04
CA VAL A 104 -7.24 4.23 -8.73
C VAL A 104 -8.00 4.51 -7.44
N PHE A 105 -7.34 4.93 -6.36
CA PHE A 105 -8.01 5.16 -5.08
C PHE A 105 -8.94 6.38 -5.09
N THR A 106 -8.51 7.46 -5.74
CA THR A 106 -9.31 8.70 -5.78
C THR A 106 -10.49 8.63 -6.75
N SER A 107 -10.39 7.85 -7.83
CA SER A 107 -11.48 7.67 -8.79
C SER A 107 -12.46 6.60 -8.34
N SER A 108 -12.00 5.43 -7.90
CA SER A 108 -12.89 4.33 -7.51
C SER A 108 -13.67 4.59 -6.21
N LYS A 109 -13.10 5.37 -5.27
CA LYS A 109 -13.70 5.74 -3.96
C LYS A 109 -14.31 4.54 -3.21
N SER A 110 -13.76 3.34 -3.40
CA SER A 110 -14.23 2.10 -2.80
C SER A 110 -13.19 1.57 -1.81
N TRP A 111 -13.58 1.41 -0.54
CA TRP A 111 -12.69 0.87 0.50
C TRP A 111 -12.32 -0.59 0.27
N ILE A 112 -13.15 -1.35 -0.43
CA ILE A 112 -12.86 -2.74 -0.79
C ILE A 112 -11.71 -2.80 -1.78
N ILE A 113 -11.72 -1.95 -2.82
CA ILE A 113 -10.61 -1.86 -3.77
C ILE A 113 -9.34 -1.41 -3.06
N CYS A 114 -9.45 -0.41 -2.19
CA CYS A 114 -8.32 0.03 -1.37
C CYS A 114 -7.76 -1.13 -0.54
N TRP A 115 -8.61 -1.96 0.04
CA TRP A 115 -8.19 -3.15 0.79
C TRP A 115 -7.51 -4.19 -0.09
N CYS A 116 -8.12 -4.56 -1.21
CA CYS A 116 -7.55 -5.54 -2.14
C CYS A 116 -6.16 -5.12 -2.62
N ILE A 117 -6.00 -3.87 -3.07
CA ILE A 117 -4.73 -3.38 -3.61
C ILE A 117 -3.69 -3.14 -2.50
N SER A 118 -4.08 -2.55 -1.36
CA SER A 118 -3.15 -2.20 -0.30
C SER A 118 -2.69 -3.38 0.55
N THR A 119 -3.50 -4.41 0.68
CA THR A 119 -3.21 -5.58 1.53
C THR A 119 -2.97 -6.82 0.70
N VAL A 120 -3.98 -7.31 0.00
CA VAL A 120 -3.94 -8.65 -0.60
C VAL A 120 -2.96 -8.72 -1.78
N LEU A 121 -2.99 -7.74 -2.68
CA LEU A 121 -2.10 -7.70 -3.84
C LEU A 121 -0.63 -7.40 -3.48
N LYS A 122 -0.32 -7.06 -2.23
CA LYS A 122 1.07 -6.95 -1.76
C LYS A 122 1.70 -8.29 -1.34
N PHE A 123 0.90 -9.32 -1.17
CA PHE A 123 1.40 -10.63 -0.76
C PHE A 123 2.58 -11.15 -1.60
N PRO A 124 2.60 -10.95 -2.94
CA PRO A 124 3.73 -11.35 -3.79
C PRO A 124 5.08 -10.70 -3.44
N VAL A 125 5.11 -9.62 -2.65
CA VAL A 125 6.38 -9.01 -2.20
C VAL A 125 7.22 -10.00 -1.39
N LEU A 126 6.58 -10.95 -0.69
CA LEU A 126 7.27 -12.01 0.02
C LEU A 126 8.18 -12.84 -0.90
N TYR A 127 7.82 -12.94 -2.17
CA TYR A 127 8.56 -13.68 -3.18
C TYR A 127 9.86 -12.98 -3.60
N ILE A 128 9.96 -11.65 -3.41
CA ILE A 128 11.17 -10.89 -3.75
C ILE A 128 12.37 -11.39 -2.97
N SER A 129 12.18 -11.80 -1.71
CA SER A 129 13.25 -12.30 -0.86
C SER A 129 14.00 -13.51 -1.46
N PHE A 130 13.36 -14.29 -2.35
CA PHE A 130 13.98 -15.41 -3.05
C PHE A 130 14.86 -14.97 -4.23
N PHE A 131 14.68 -13.77 -4.75
CA PHE A 131 15.40 -13.25 -5.93
C PHE A 131 16.43 -12.17 -5.59
N VAL A 132 16.66 -11.90 -4.32
CA VAL A 132 17.51 -10.80 -3.83
C VAL A 132 18.92 -10.80 -4.45
N GLY A 133 19.52 -11.98 -4.65
CA GLY A 133 20.85 -12.10 -5.25
C GLY A 133 20.98 -11.60 -6.69
N GLN A 134 19.86 -11.35 -7.37
CA GLN A 134 19.80 -10.92 -8.77
C GLN A 134 19.46 -9.44 -8.94
N PHE A 135 19.10 -8.74 -7.85
CA PHE A 135 18.70 -7.34 -7.90
C PHE A 135 19.88 -6.39 -7.69
N ASN A 136 19.79 -5.21 -8.29
CA ASN A 136 20.66 -4.10 -7.93
C ASN A 136 20.17 -3.49 -6.60
N ILE A 137 20.68 -4.06 -5.50
CA ILE A 137 20.26 -3.81 -4.13
C ILE A 137 20.34 -2.31 -3.79
N SER A 138 21.44 -1.65 -4.15
CA SER A 138 21.65 -0.23 -3.83
C SER A 138 20.62 0.68 -4.49
N LEU A 139 20.23 0.38 -5.74
CA LEU A 139 19.22 1.17 -6.46
C LEU A 139 17.82 0.95 -5.87
N ALA A 140 17.47 -0.28 -5.51
CA ALA A 140 16.19 -0.61 -4.87
C ALA A 140 16.04 0.15 -3.56
N ILE A 141 17.04 0.10 -2.72
CA ILE A 141 17.11 0.76 -1.43
C ILE A 141 17.02 2.28 -1.59
N PHE A 142 17.74 2.86 -2.55
CA PHE A 142 17.72 4.29 -2.81
C PHE A 142 16.34 4.77 -3.26
N LEU A 143 15.73 4.13 -4.25
CA LEU A 143 14.40 4.51 -4.75
C LEU A 143 13.32 4.36 -3.69
N SER A 144 13.35 3.27 -2.92
CA SER A 144 12.36 3.06 -1.86
C SER A 144 12.53 4.04 -0.69
N SER A 145 13.75 4.43 -0.32
CA SER A 145 13.98 5.46 0.69
C SER A 145 13.45 6.83 0.25
N LEU A 146 13.68 7.21 -1.01
CA LEU A 146 13.06 8.41 -1.59
C LEU A 146 11.53 8.32 -1.58
N GLY A 147 10.98 7.15 -1.90
CA GLY A 147 9.54 6.93 -1.89
C GLY A 147 8.90 7.11 -0.51
N ILE A 148 9.58 6.72 0.57
CA ILE A 148 9.14 6.95 1.95
C ILE A 148 9.06 8.45 2.24
N LEU A 149 10.08 9.23 1.91
CA LEU A 149 10.09 10.67 2.14
C LEU A 149 9.02 11.39 1.32
N ILE A 150 8.95 11.09 0.03
CA ILE A 150 7.99 11.72 -0.89
C ILE A 150 6.55 11.44 -0.44
N SER A 151 6.24 10.21 -0.03
CA SER A 151 4.90 9.88 0.49
C SER A 151 4.56 10.69 1.74
N GLY A 152 5.51 10.90 2.66
CA GLY A 152 5.32 11.75 3.83
C GLY A 152 5.01 13.22 3.48
N VAL A 153 5.71 13.78 2.50
CA VAL A 153 5.44 15.14 2.02
C VAL A 153 4.08 15.22 1.31
N LEU A 154 3.75 14.24 0.48
CA LEU A 154 2.49 14.21 -0.27
C LEU A 154 1.26 14.08 0.62
N ILE A 155 1.35 13.47 1.81
CA ILE A 155 0.28 13.47 2.81
C ILE A 155 -0.10 14.91 3.19
N TRP A 156 0.86 15.84 3.28
CA TRP A 156 0.61 17.23 3.64
C TRP A 156 0.15 18.11 2.47
N VAL A 157 0.68 17.86 1.28
CA VAL A 157 0.45 18.72 0.10
C VAL A 157 -0.80 18.31 -0.65
N ASN A 158 -1.06 17.01 -0.82
CA ASN A 158 -2.06 16.52 -1.76
C ASN A 158 -3.12 15.60 -1.12
N SER A 159 -3.33 15.68 0.19
CA SER A 159 -4.36 14.90 0.88
C SER A 159 -5.72 15.60 0.85
N ILE A 160 -6.46 15.45 -0.23
CA ILE A 160 -7.80 16.03 -0.38
C ILE A 160 -8.86 15.18 0.36
N ASN A 161 -8.74 13.85 0.28
CA ASN A 161 -9.69 12.88 0.80
C ASN A 161 -8.97 11.77 1.57
N TRP A 162 -9.72 11.03 2.42
CA TRP A 162 -9.18 9.86 3.12
C TRP A 162 -8.63 8.78 2.21
N PHE A 163 -9.15 8.64 0.99
CA PHE A 163 -8.60 7.75 -0.03
C PHE A 163 -7.18 8.15 -0.46
N ALA A 164 -6.93 9.46 -0.61
CA ALA A 164 -5.60 9.98 -0.92
C ALA A 164 -4.63 9.78 0.26
N VAL A 165 -5.06 10.07 1.48
CA VAL A 165 -4.26 9.82 2.70
C VAL A 165 -3.88 8.35 2.78
N TRP A 166 -4.86 7.45 2.64
CA TRP A 166 -4.61 6.01 2.66
C TRP A 166 -3.67 5.57 1.55
N CYS A 167 -3.80 6.15 0.35
CA CYS A 167 -2.88 5.87 -0.75
C CYS A 167 -1.42 6.14 -0.36
N TYR A 168 -1.12 7.30 0.22
CA TYR A 168 0.25 7.63 0.61
C TYR A 168 0.76 6.80 1.79
N MET A 169 -0.10 6.45 2.74
CA MET A 169 0.23 5.50 3.81
C MET A 169 0.54 4.10 3.25
N MET A 170 -0.23 3.66 2.25
CA MET A 170 -0.01 2.41 1.54
C MET A 170 1.30 2.41 0.75
N VAL A 171 1.60 3.49 0.05
CA VAL A 171 2.83 3.64 -0.73
C VAL A 171 4.06 3.62 0.18
N SER A 172 4.05 4.33 1.31
CA SER A 172 5.16 4.29 2.27
C SER A 172 5.40 2.88 2.80
N SER A 173 4.33 2.16 3.18
CA SER A 173 4.46 0.76 3.63
C SER A 173 4.95 -0.18 2.53
N SER A 174 4.59 0.04 1.25
CA SER A 174 5.12 -0.73 0.12
C SER A 174 6.62 -0.52 -0.03
N ASN A 175 7.08 0.75 0.02
CA ASN A 175 8.50 1.09 -0.06
C ASN A 175 9.29 0.41 1.07
N VAL A 176 8.77 0.43 2.30
CA VAL A 176 9.42 -0.22 3.45
C VAL A 176 9.50 -1.72 3.28
N ILE A 177 8.40 -2.39 2.88
CA ILE A 177 8.40 -3.84 2.69
C ILE A 177 9.37 -4.24 1.58
N VAL A 178 9.48 -3.46 0.50
CA VAL A 178 10.48 -3.68 -0.55
C VAL A 178 11.90 -3.50 -0.02
N CYS A 179 12.20 -2.48 0.78
CA CYS A 179 13.50 -2.34 1.45
C CYS A 179 13.83 -3.57 2.29
N LEU A 180 12.89 -4.00 3.13
CA LEU A 180 13.09 -5.14 4.04
C LEU A 180 13.24 -6.47 3.29
N SER A 181 12.58 -6.62 2.13
CA SER A 181 12.68 -7.85 1.33
C SER A 181 14.08 -8.12 0.79
N VAL A 182 14.92 -7.09 0.74
CA VAL A 182 16.31 -7.17 0.26
C VAL A 182 17.26 -7.75 1.32
N ASP A 183 17.02 -7.46 2.60
CA ASP A 183 17.96 -7.82 3.67
C ASP A 183 17.40 -8.89 4.62
N CYS A 184 16.08 -8.89 4.83
CA CYS A 184 15.45 -9.76 5.80
C CYS A 184 15.23 -11.19 5.26
N SER A 185 15.32 -12.17 6.16
CA SER A 185 14.90 -13.54 5.86
C SER A 185 13.39 -13.57 5.55
N PHE A 186 12.98 -14.53 4.75
CA PHE A 186 11.57 -14.75 4.38
C PHE A 186 10.63 -14.79 5.60
N PHE A 187 11.08 -15.44 6.68
CA PHE A 187 10.27 -15.57 7.90
C PHE A 187 10.02 -14.22 8.59
N ASN A 188 11.05 -13.39 8.73
CA ASN A 188 10.91 -12.04 9.30
C ASN A 188 10.02 -11.16 8.42
N LEU A 189 10.17 -11.25 7.11
CA LEU A 189 9.33 -10.52 6.17
C LEU A 189 7.86 -10.96 6.26
N LEU A 190 7.60 -12.26 6.43
CA LEU A 190 6.24 -12.79 6.62
C LEU A 190 5.60 -12.26 7.90
N ILE A 191 6.36 -12.15 9.00
CA ILE A 191 5.86 -11.55 10.25
C ILE A 191 5.52 -10.07 10.04
N VAL A 192 6.41 -9.28 9.41
CA VAL A 192 6.12 -7.86 9.07
C VAL A 192 4.84 -7.74 8.27
N TYR A 193 4.73 -8.56 7.24
CA TYR A 193 3.56 -8.54 6.38
C TYR A 193 2.28 -8.92 7.13
N SER A 194 2.30 -9.93 7.98
CA SER A 194 1.13 -10.34 8.76
C SER A 194 0.67 -9.24 9.73
N VAL A 195 1.60 -8.59 10.41
CA VAL A 195 1.30 -7.43 11.27
C VAL A 195 0.72 -6.27 10.45
N TYR A 196 1.32 -5.98 9.30
CA TYR A 196 0.80 -4.98 8.36
C TYR A 196 -0.61 -5.32 7.88
N PHE A 197 -0.88 -6.58 7.53
CA PHE A 197 -2.18 -7.05 7.05
C PHE A 197 -3.27 -6.84 8.09
N ILE A 198 -3.02 -7.19 9.35
CA ILE A 198 -3.98 -7.01 10.45
C ILE A 198 -4.24 -5.52 10.67
N TRP A 199 -3.18 -4.70 10.78
CA TRP A 199 -3.30 -3.28 10.99
C TRP A 199 -4.06 -2.58 9.84
N SER A 200 -3.66 -2.81 8.61
CA SER A 200 -4.27 -2.17 7.43
C SER A 200 -5.73 -2.58 7.23
N SER A 201 -6.08 -3.85 7.50
CA SER A 201 -7.46 -4.31 7.45
C SER A 201 -8.33 -3.60 8.49
N GLY A 202 -7.81 -3.45 9.73
CA GLY A 202 -8.50 -2.71 10.79
C GLY A 202 -8.69 -1.23 10.46
N VAL A 203 -7.66 -0.57 9.91
CA VAL A 203 -7.76 0.84 9.48
C VAL A 203 -8.81 1.02 8.39
N ILE A 204 -8.81 0.16 7.36
CA ILE A 204 -9.78 0.24 6.27
C ILE A 204 -11.20 -0.03 6.77
N PHE A 205 -11.39 -1.02 7.64
CA PHE A 205 -12.68 -1.27 8.28
C PHE A 205 -13.16 -0.05 9.06
N TYR A 206 -12.26 0.59 9.83
CA TYR A 206 -12.57 1.81 10.55
C TYR A 206 -12.97 2.96 9.58
N LEU A 207 -12.17 3.20 8.54
CA LEU A 207 -12.40 4.28 7.57
C LEU A 207 -13.66 4.06 6.72
N SER A 208 -14.07 2.81 6.50
CA SER A 208 -15.28 2.49 5.74
C SER A 208 -16.57 2.77 6.51
N SER A 209 -16.56 2.59 7.83
CA SER A 209 -17.75 2.68 8.68
C SER A 209 -17.71 3.81 9.69
N PHE A 210 -16.51 4.34 10.00
CA PHE A 210 -16.24 5.25 11.14
C PHE A 210 -16.78 4.72 12.47
N TYR A 211 -16.92 3.41 12.58
CA TYR A 211 -17.43 2.75 13.77
C TYR A 211 -16.46 2.92 14.95
N GLY A 212 -16.96 3.33 16.10
CA GLY A 212 -16.14 3.62 17.27
C GLY A 212 -15.70 5.08 17.40
N GLY A 213 -16.04 5.94 16.45
CA GLY A 213 -15.79 7.40 16.51
C GLY A 213 -14.33 7.73 16.81
N VAL A 214 -14.10 8.66 17.74
CA VAL A 214 -12.75 9.10 18.13
C VAL A 214 -11.91 7.96 18.74
N PHE A 215 -12.52 7.06 19.49
CA PHE A 215 -11.79 5.92 20.08
C PHE A 215 -11.24 4.97 19.01
N GLY A 216 -12.05 4.62 18.02
CA GLY A 216 -11.60 3.81 16.89
C GLY A 216 -10.47 4.50 16.10
N TYR A 217 -10.56 5.82 15.92
CA TYR A 217 -9.50 6.62 15.30
C TYR A 217 -8.17 6.50 16.03
N VAL A 218 -8.22 6.65 17.36
CA VAL A 218 -7.03 6.57 18.22
C VAL A 218 -6.39 5.19 18.18
N VAL A 219 -7.19 4.14 18.26
CA VAL A 219 -6.68 2.75 18.30
C VAL A 219 -6.04 2.33 16.97
N TRP A 220 -6.64 2.71 15.83
CA TRP A 220 -6.20 2.20 14.53
C TRP A 220 -5.21 3.12 13.81
N LEU A 221 -5.32 4.43 13.94
CA LEU A 221 -4.53 5.40 13.18
C LEU A 221 -3.43 6.07 13.99
N ILE A 222 -3.70 6.42 15.25
CA ILE A 222 -2.71 7.12 16.07
C ILE A 222 -1.75 6.12 16.71
N ALA A 223 -0.46 6.40 16.64
CA ALA A 223 0.58 5.59 17.26
C ALA A 223 0.71 5.94 18.76
N ILE A 224 -0.26 5.49 19.57
CA ILE A 224 -0.23 5.59 21.02
C ILE A 224 0.25 4.27 21.62
N PRO A 225 0.86 4.26 22.81
CA PRO A 225 1.17 3.01 23.51
C PRO A 225 -0.03 2.06 23.51
N LEU A 226 0.21 0.78 23.16
CA LEU A 226 -0.79 -0.29 22.95
C LEU A 226 -1.59 -0.22 21.63
N SER A 227 -1.33 0.74 20.74
CA SER A 227 -1.96 0.74 19.42
C SER A 227 -1.26 -0.19 18.42
N PHE A 228 -2.03 -0.79 17.52
CA PHE A 228 -1.47 -1.62 16.44
C PHE A 228 -0.54 -0.81 15.51
N ALA A 229 -0.85 0.47 15.30
CA ALA A 229 -0.03 1.38 14.51
C ALA A 229 1.38 1.54 15.10
N LEU A 230 1.48 1.72 16.41
CA LEU A 230 2.77 1.84 17.10
C LEU A 230 3.57 0.54 17.03
N TYR A 231 2.91 -0.60 17.27
CA TYR A 231 3.56 -1.91 17.22
C TYR A 231 4.17 -2.18 15.84
N TYR A 232 3.42 -1.93 14.77
CA TYR A 232 3.92 -2.04 13.41
C TYR A 232 5.14 -1.13 13.16
N LYS A 233 5.07 0.14 13.56
CA LYS A 233 6.15 1.11 13.35
C LYS A 233 7.43 0.74 14.11
N ILE A 234 7.32 0.29 15.36
CA ILE A 234 8.49 -0.15 16.14
C ILE A 234 9.11 -1.40 15.52
N TYR A 235 8.30 -2.39 15.16
CA TYR A 235 8.81 -3.62 14.58
C TYR A 235 9.54 -3.39 13.25
N VAL A 236 8.97 -2.54 12.38
CA VAL A 236 9.63 -2.12 11.15
C VAL A 236 10.93 -1.37 11.43
N SER A 237 10.94 -0.42 12.37
CA SER A 237 12.17 0.33 12.70
C SER A 237 13.28 -0.57 13.22
N TYR A 238 12.94 -1.58 14.00
CA TYR A 238 13.89 -2.58 14.49
C TYR A 238 14.57 -3.33 13.33
N LEU A 239 13.81 -3.76 12.35
CA LEU A 239 14.37 -4.47 11.19
C LEU A 239 15.16 -3.54 10.24
N LEU A 240 14.74 -2.28 10.09
CA LEU A 240 15.46 -1.30 9.27
C LEU A 240 16.85 -0.94 9.82
N ILE A 241 17.12 -1.16 11.12
CA ILE A 241 18.45 -0.97 11.69
C ILE A 241 19.48 -1.86 10.98
N GLY A 242 19.10 -3.06 10.56
CA GLY A 242 19.96 -3.96 9.79
C GLY A 242 20.42 -3.38 8.45
N LEU A 243 19.55 -2.59 7.78
CA LEU A 243 19.87 -1.92 6.51
C LEU A 243 20.73 -0.65 6.68
N GLY A 244 20.69 -0.03 7.86
CA GLY A 244 21.47 1.16 8.19
C GLY A 244 20.66 2.31 8.77
N TRP A 245 21.34 3.18 9.54
CA TRP A 245 20.71 4.28 10.28
C TRP A 245 20.02 5.33 9.38
N VAL A 246 20.44 5.47 8.13
CA VAL A 246 19.84 6.41 7.16
C VAL A 246 18.38 6.03 6.87
N PHE A 247 18.09 4.73 6.74
CA PHE A 247 16.73 4.24 6.48
C PHE A 247 15.82 4.43 7.69
N VAL A 248 16.36 4.15 8.87
CA VAL A 248 15.65 4.40 10.13
C VAL A 248 15.29 5.87 10.24
N PHE A 249 16.22 6.78 9.91
CA PHE A 249 15.98 8.22 9.94
C PHE A 249 14.83 8.61 8.98
N PHE A 250 14.83 8.13 7.74
CA PHE A 250 13.76 8.42 6.78
C PHE A 250 12.41 7.85 7.23
N TRP A 251 12.41 6.66 7.79
CA TRP A 251 11.20 6.05 8.34
C TRP A 251 10.64 6.81 9.55
N VAL A 252 11.50 7.22 10.45
CA VAL A 252 11.12 8.04 11.62
C VAL A 252 10.56 9.38 11.16
N LEU A 253 11.24 10.04 10.22
CA LEU A 253 10.79 11.32 9.67
C LEU A 253 9.41 11.19 8.99
N TYR A 254 9.20 10.16 8.19
CA TYR A 254 7.90 9.84 7.62
C TYR A 254 6.84 9.64 8.71
N SER A 255 7.16 8.84 9.73
CA SER A 255 6.22 8.54 10.82
C SER A 255 5.83 9.79 11.61
N PHE A 256 6.75 10.75 11.78
CA PHE A 256 6.44 12.06 12.34
C PHE A 256 5.45 12.84 11.46
N LEU A 257 5.74 12.98 10.17
CA LEU A 257 4.86 13.70 9.24
C LEU A 257 3.45 13.11 9.22
N GLU A 258 3.34 11.78 9.16
CA GLU A 258 2.06 11.07 9.20
C GLU A 258 1.31 11.36 10.50
N GLN A 259 1.94 11.20 11.66
CA GLN A 259 1.29 11.41 12.95
C GLN A 259 0.85 12.86 13.16
N PHE A 260 1.68 13.84 12.80
CA PHE A 260 1.27 15.25 12.86
C PHE A 260 0.05 15.55 12.00
N TYR A 261 -0.04 14.96 10.80
CA TYR A 261 -1.22 15.10 9.96
C TYR A 261 -2.46 14.50 10.62
N LEU A 262 -2.34 13.30 11.19
CA LEU A 262 -3.45 12.62 11.88
C LEU A 262 -3.90 13.38 13.14
N PHE A 263 -2.97 13.92 13.92
CA PHE A 263 -3.29 14.78 15.07
C PHE A 263 -3.98 16.08 14.64
N LYS A 264 -3.50 16.73 13.59
CA LYS A 264 -4.16 17.93 13.02
C LYS A 264 -5.62 17.65 12.70
N TRP A 265 -5.91 16.52 12.07
CA TRP A 265 -7.28 16.12 11.74
C TRP A 265 -8.11 15.85 13.00
N LEU A 266 -7.57 15.15 13.99
CA LEU A 266 -8.25 14.85 15.25
C LEU A 266 -8.62 16.14 15.99
N VAL A 267 -7.69 17.08 16.11
CA VAL A 267 -7.94 18.37 16.74
C VAL A 267 -9.02 19.17 15.98
N SER A 268 -8.96 19.18 14.64
CA SER A 268 -9.95 19.90 13.83
C SER A 268 -11.34 19.29 13.91
N SER A 269 -11.47 17.99 14.19
CA SER A 269 -12.76 17.29 14.31
C SER A 269 -13.36 17.37 15.72
N THR A 270 -12.51 17.44 16.77
CA THR A 270 -12.95 17.41 18.16
C THR A 270 -13.14 18.80 18.78
N VAL A 271 -12.38 19.80 18.32
CA VAL A 271 -12.54 21.17 18.82
C VAL A 271 -13.75 21.82 18.15
N PRO A 272 -14.77 22.25 18.91
CA PRO A 272 -15.89 23.00 18.32
C PRO A 272 -15.31 24.24 17.62
N LYS A 273 -15.73 24.47 16.39
CA LYS A 273 -15.33 25.65 15.61
C LYS A 273 -15.79 26.90 16.37
N SER A 274 -14.99 27.36 17.32
CA SER A 274 -15.23 28.62 18.00
C SER A 274 -15.18 29.70 16.93
N THR A 275 -16.17 30.57 16.92
CA THR A 275 -16.43 31.66 15.97
C THR A 275 -15.28 32.70 15.88
N TRP A 276 -14.15 32.46 16.53
CA TRP A 276 -13.01 33.38 16.64
C TRP A 276 -12.04 33.36 15.45
N TRP A 277 -12.08 32.34 14.59
CA TRP A 277 -11.31 32.35 13.34
C TRP A 277 -12.26 32.58 12.18
N GLY A 278 -12.48 33.89 11.93
CA GLY A 278 -13.28 34.33 10.83
C GLY A 278 -12.83 33.73 9.51
N ARG A 279 -13.80 33.13 8.80
CA ARG A 279 -13.89 32.94 7.34
C ARG A 279 -12.58 32.68 6.56
N GLY A 280 -11.76 31.82 7.04
CA GLY A 280 -10.83 31.12 6.18
C GLY A 280 -11.48 29.80 5.76
N LYS A 281 -11.86 29.67 4.51
CA LYS A 281 -12.21 28.36 3.92
C LYS A 281 -10.96 27.49 4.03
N ILE A 282 -10.84 26.72 5.11
CA ILE A 282 -9.89 25.63 5.15
C ILE A 282 -10.49 24.56 4.24
N LEU A 283 -9.97 24.52 3.02
CA LEU A 283 -10.21 23.45 2.06
C LEU A 283 -9.66 22.15 2.67
N PHE A 284 -10.55 21.29 3.17
CA PHE A 284 -10.30 19.91 3.53
C PHE A 284 -10.81 18.98 2.44
#